data_15730a631209733314915c3cb81d17bb
#
_entry.id   15730a631209733314915c3cb81d17bb
#
_cell.length_a   1.000
_cell.length_b   1.000
_cell.length_c   1.000
_cell.angle_alpha   90.00
_cell.angle_beta   90.00
_cell.angle_gamma   90.00
#
_symmetry.space_group_name_H-M   'P 1'
#
loop_
_entity.id
_entity.type
_entity.pdbx_description
1 polymer ?
#
loop_
_entity_poly.entity_id
_entity_poly.type
_entity_poly.pdbx_seq_one_letter_code
_entity_poly.pdbx_strand_id
1 'polypeptide(L)'
;YKAISSPGKLSHMVEPFGLNEDNQASGVVYSRRGSLVSAFTNAYYELTQTPVVGVSCSKGSTSTEFWMPGGAPLNDAIQRHRSAEKWLVENGYKIRNNFMVWLQGERDASTGVTPEEYSSNLKSILRTMINHTGVEKCVIIRIGKFVGYSPTICDTIIQTQTELCQTYKEFILGSALAAGFVEDNLMRDTWHYTQEGYNILGEDVGINLAFYVNNHIEPYMYDPHTGSTYFPI
;
A
#
# COMPACT_ATOMS: atom_id res chain seq x y z
N TYR A 1 13.92 13.60 6.30
CA TYR A 1 12.72 13.67 5.48
C TYR A 1 12.55 15.08 4.91
N LYS A 2 12.36 15.19 3.62
CA LYS A 2 12.01 16.47 2.99
C LYS A 2 10.52 16.45 2.68
N ALA A 3 9.80 17.44 3.20
CA ALA A 3 8.47 17.75 2.72
C ALA A 3 8.55 18.16 1.23
N ILE A 4 7.62 17.73 0.43
CA ILE A 4 7.63 17.97 -1.01
C ILE A 4 6.41 18.79 -1.36
N SER A 5 6.61 19.81 -2.19
CA SER A 5 5.50 20.60 -2.73
C SER A 5 4.55 19.68 -3.51
N SER A 6 3.28 19.86 -3.29
CA SER A 6 2.24 19.07 -3.95
C SER A 6 2.29 19.24 -5.46
N PRO A 7 2.03 18.18 -6.22
CA PRO A 7 1.91 18.30 -7.66
C PRO A 7 0.74 19.22 -8.00
N GLY A 8 1.02 20.26 -8.76
CA GLY A 8 0.01 21.21 -9.22
C GLY A 8 -0.79 20.74 -10.44
N LYS A 9 -0.61 19.52 -10.90
CA LYS A 9 -1.25 18.98 -12.12
C LYS A 9 -1.24 17.45 -12.16
N LEU A 10 -2.17 16.87 -12.92
CA LEU A 10 -2.10 15.47 -13.31
C LEU A 10 -0.98 15.23 -14.32
N SER A 11 -0.29 14.14 -14.18
CA SER A 11 0.66 13.61 -15.16
C SER A 11 0.29 12.19 -15.55
N HIS A 12 0.75 11.73 -16.70
CA HIS A 12 0.61 10.32 -17.04
C HIS A 12 1.36 9.47 -16.03
N MET A 13 0.74 8.34 -15.66
CA MET A 13 1.38 7.35 -14.81
C MET A 13 2.55 6.71 -15.58
N VAL A 14 3.70 6.65 -14.93
CA VAL A 14 4.91 6.01 -15.45
C VAL A 14 5.58 5.20 -14.35
N GLU A 15 6.27 4.15 -14.74
CA GLU A 15 7.13 3.40 -13.83
C GLU A 15 8.58 3.94 -13.84
N PRO A 16 9.23 3.99 -12.67
CA PRO A 16 8.67 3.72 -11.33
C PRO A 16 7.75 4.85 -10.85
N PHE A 17 6.62 4.47 -10.24
CA PHE A 17 5.60 5.41 -9.77
C PHE A 17 6.18 6.48 -8.83
N GLY A 18 5.69 7.71 -8.98
CA GLY A 18 6.14 8.86 -8.20
C GLY A 18 7.43 9.53 -8.72
N LEU A 19 7.98 9.08 -9.85
CA LEU A 19 9.17 9.69 -10.44
C LEU A 19 8.92 11.14 -10.91
N ASN A 20 7.75 11.40 -11.49
CA ASN A 20 7.37 12.69 -12.03
C ASN A 20 6.74 13.63 -11.00
N GLU A 21 6.56 13.18 -9.76
CA GLU A 21 5.91 13.95 -8.70
C GLU A 21 6.91 14.64 -7.77
N ASP A 22 8.17 14.71 -8.19
CA ASP A 22 9.26 15.25 -7.35
C ASP A 22 9.29 14.62 -5.93
N ASN A 23 8.93 13.33 -5.85
CA ASN A 23 8.90 12.59 -4.60
C ASN A 23 10.32 12.26 -4.13
N GLN A 24 10.97 13.21 -3.49
CA GLN A 24 12.32 13.04 -2.92
C GLN A 24 12.31 12.37 -1.54
N ALA A 25 11.14 12.06 -0.99
CA ALA A 25 11.03 11.37 0.31
C ALA A 25 11.74 10.02 0.30
N SER A 26 11.80 9.34 -0.84
CA SER A 26 12.47 8.07 -1.03
C SER A 26 13.99 8.18 -1.21
N GLY A 27 14.58 9.37 -1.22
CA GLY A 27 16.02 9.53 -1.45
C GLY A 27 16.41 9.55 -2.92
N VAL A 28 17.53 8.93 -3.29
CA VAL A 28 18.15 9.07 -4.62
C VAL A 28 17.27 8.47 -5.71
N VAL A 29 16.91 9.27 -6.70
CA VAL A 29 16.08 8.90 -7.87
C VAL A 29 16.61 7.66 -8.60
N TYR A 30 17.91 7.47 -8.63
CA TYR A 30 18.58 6.36 -9.32
C TYR A 30 18.33 4.97 -8.70
N SER A 31 17.81 4.90 -7.48
CA SER A 31 17.51 3.62 -6.81
C SER A 31 16.09 3.12 -7.04
N ARG A 32 15.21 3.91 -7.64
CA ARG A 32 13.84 3.49 -7.94
C ARG A 32 13.84 2.46 -9.06
N ARG A 33 13.24 1.31 -8.82
CA ARG A 33 13.27 0.17 -9.71
C ARG A 33 11.92 -0.52 -9.82
N GLY A 34 10.93 0.21 -10.32
CA GLY A 34 9.61 -0.32 -10.55
C GLY A 34 8.69 -0.22 -9.32
N SER A 35 7.43 -0.42 -9.58
CA SER A 35 6.36 -0.47 -8.58
C SER A 35 5.21 -1.37 -9.04
N LEU A 36 4.26 -1.59 -8.16
CA LEU A 36 3.03 -2.33 -8.45
C LEU A 36 1.93 -1.45 -9.06
N VAL A 37 2.13 -0.12 -9.09
CA VAL A 37 1.02 0.83 -9.25
C VAL A 37 0.42 0.78 -10.65
N SER A 38 1.21 0.62 -11.69
CA SER A 38 0.69 0.52 -13.06
C SER A 38 -0.16 -0.73 -13.27
N ALA A 39 0.29 -1.88 -12.77
CA ALA A 39 -0.48 -3.12 -12.84
C ALA A 39 -1.79 -3.00 -12.03
N PHE A 40 -1.72 -2.46 -10.83
CA PHE A 40 -2.88 -2.19 -9.97
C PHE A 40 -3.91 -1.31 -10.67
N THR A 41 -3.50 -0.18 -11.21
CA THR A 41 -4.43 0.77 -11.81
C THR A 41 -5.05 0.25 -13.10
N ASN A 42 -4.32 -0.53 -13.88
CA ASN A 42 -4.84 -1.18 -15.08
C ASN A 42 -5.90 -2.23 -14.74
N ALA A 43 -5.59 -3.17 -13.84
CA ALA A 43 -6.53 -4.21 -13.43
C ALA A 43 -7.81 -3.63 -12.79
N TYR A 44 -7.65 -2.62 -11.94
CA TYR A 44 -8.79 -1.93 -11.35
C TYR A 44 -9.66 -1.23 -12.41
N TYR A 45 -9.03 -0.51 -13.36
CA TYR A 45 -9.75 0.17 -14.42
C TYR A 45 -10.49 -0.79 -15.35
N GLU A 46 -9.86 -1.89 -15.74
CA GLU A 46 -10.49 -2.91 -16.61
C GLU A 46 -11.81 -3.44 -16.02
N LEU A 47 -11.85 -3.62 -14.69
CA LEU A 47 -13.02 -4.19 -14.01
C LEU A 47 -14.06 -3.17 -13.54
N THR A 48 -13.67 -1.91 -13.34
CA THR A 48 -14.57 -0.87 -12.81
C THR A 48 -14.91 0.23 -13.81
N GLN A 49 -14.14 0.36 -14.88
CA GLN A 49 -14.18 1.48 -15.84
C GLN A 49 -14.02 2.85 -15.15
N THR A 50 -13.39 2.86 -13.97
CA THR A 50 -13.15 4.07 -13.19
C THR A 50 -11.65 4.40 -13.20
N PRO A 51 -11.24 5.54 -13.79
CA PRO A 51 -9.84 5.95 -13.78
C PRO A 51 -9.30 6.13 -12.36
N VAL A 52 -8.03 5.80 -12.17
CA VAL A 52 -7.34 5.91 -10.89
C VAL A 52 -6.36 7.10 -10.91
N VAL A 53 -6.40 7.90 -9.87
CA VAL A 53 -5.38 8.93 -9.61
C VAL A 53 -4.52 8.47 -8.43
N GLY A 54 -3.25 8.25 -8.67
CA GLY A 54 -2.30 7.87 -7.63
C GLY A 54 -1.61 9.09 -7.00
N VAL A 55 -1.56 9.12 -5.67
CA VAL A 55 -0.79 10.09 -4.90
C VAL A 55 0.36 9.37 -4.21
N SER A 56 1.59 9.61 -4.67
CA SER A 56 2.77 8.93 -4.14
C SER A 56 3.22 9.56 -2.82
N CYS A 57 3.24 8.75 -1.75
CA CYS A 57 3.67 9.16 -0.41
C CYS A 57 4.69 8.21 0.20
N SER A 58 5.21 7.25 -0.55
CA SER A 58 6.06 6.18 -0.04
C SER A 58 7.47 6.66 0.36
N LYS A 59 8.06 5.99 1.36
CA LYS A 59 9.46 6.10 1.72
C LYS A 59 10.00 4.73 2.17
N GLY A 60 11.07 4.30 1.52
CA GLY A 60 11.74 3.04 1.84
C GLY A 60 12.41 3.03 3.22
N SER A 61 12.57 1.84 3.79
CA SER A 61 13.26 1.56 5.05
C SER A 61 12.64 2.23 6.30
N THR A 62 11.32 2.46 6.29
CA THR A 62 10.60 3.08 7.41
C THR A 62 9.72 2.08 8.15
N SER A 63 9.64 2.24 9.49
CA SER A 63 8.69 1.54 10.36
C SER A 63 7.36 2.29 10.44
N THR A 64 6.35 1.67 11.04
CA THR A 64 5.07 2.35 11.35
C THR A 64 5.28 3.56 12.25
N GLU A 65 6.22 3.53 13.20
CA GLU A 65 6.57 4.65 14.07
C GLU A 65 6.95 5.92 13.27
N PHE A 66 7.64 5.76 12.15
CA PHE A 66 8.04 6.88 11.29
C PHE A 66 6.84 7.66 10.74
N TRP A 67 5.68 7.00 10.61
CA TRP A 67 4.45 7.57 10.04
C TRP A 67 3.44 8.03 11.10
N MET A 68 3.81 8.08 12.36
CA MET A 68 2.89 8.42 13.44
C MET A 68 2.31 9.84 13.29
N PRO A 69 1.07 10.06 13.79
CA PRO A 69 0.40 11.37 13.75
C PRO A 69 1.26 12.49 14.35
N GLY A 70 1.26 13.65 13.67
CA GLY A 70 2.08 14.80 14.04
C GLY A 70 3.49 14.77 13.44
N GLY A 71 3.95 13.65 12.92
CA GLY A 71 5.21 13.53 12.21
C GLY A 71 5.18 14.16 10.80
N ALA A 72 6.33 14.63 10.33
CA ALA A 72 6.46 15.24 9.02
C ALA A 72 6.02 14.32 7.85
N PRO A 73 6.29 12.99 7.86
CA PRO A 73 5.89 12.11 6.77
C PRO A 73 4.38 12.02 6.57
N LEU A 74 3.63 11.81 7.65
CA LEU A 74 2.17 11.71 7.57
C LEU A 74 1.54 13.07 7.22
N ASN A 75 2.06 14.17 7.77
CA ASN A 75 1.60 15.51 7.43
C ASN A 75 1.83 15.82 5.94
N ASP A 76 2.97 15.42 5.36
CA ASP A 76 3.23 15.57 3.93
C ASP A 76 2.27 14.71 3.08
N ALA A 77 2.00 13.46 3.48
CA ALA A 77 1.04 12.60 2.82
C ALA A 77 -0.38 13.21 2.80
N ILE A 78 -0.83 13.74 3.94
CA ILE A 78 -2.11 14.45 4.06
C ILE A 78 -2.15 15.67 3.14
N GLN A 79 -1.09 16.48 3.13
CA GLN A 79 -1.04 17.67 2.30
C GLN A 79 -1.08 17.33 0.81
N ARG A 80 -0.32 16.31 0.37
CA ARG A 80 -0.33 15.82 -1.02
C ARG A 80 -1.70 15.35 -1.45
N HIS A 81 -2.32 14.52 -0.63
CA HIS A 81 -3.66 14.01 -0.89
C HIS A 81 -4.67 15.16 -1.04
N ARG A 82 -4.73 16.06 -0.07
CA ARG A 82 -5.66 17.21 -0.08
C ARG A 82 -5.44 18.13 -1.28
N SER A 83 -4.20 18.31 -1.70
CA SER A 83 -3.91 19.14 -2.88
C SER A 83 -4.32 18.46 -4.17
N ALA A 84 -4.14 17.14 -4.27
CA ALA A 84 -4.62 16.37 -5.41
C ALA A 84 -6.16 16.36 -5.48
N GLU A 85 -6.83 16.12 -4.36
CA GLU A 85 -8.28 16.17 -4.25
C GLU A 85 -8.84 17.55 -4.63
N LYS A 86 -8.26 18.62 -4.07
CA LYS A 86 -8.65 19.99 -4.39
C LYS A 86 -8.52 20.26 -5.89
N TRP A 87 -7.38 19.89 -6.48
CA TRP A 87 -7.17 20.08 -7.93
C TRP A 87 -8.20 19.32 -8.76
N LEU A 88 -8.49 18.07 -8.40
CA LEU A 88 -9.50 17.26 -9.10
C LEU A 88 -10.88 17.92 -9.05
N VAL A 89 -11.32 18.34 -7.88
CA VAL A 89 -12.64 18.97 -7.69
C VAL A 89 -12.71 20.30 -8.45
N GLU A 90 -11.70 21.14 -8.37
CA GLU A 90 -11.63 22.44 -9.09
C GLU A 90 -11.60 22.25 -10.62
N ASN A 91 -11.17 21.11 -11.12
CA ASN A 91 -11.19 20.79 -12.55
C ASN A 91 -12.38 19.89 -12.97
N GLY A 92 -13.41 19.77 -12.13
CA GLY A 92 -14.68 19.13 -12.47
C GLY A 92 -14.69 17.60 -12.35
N TYR A 93 -13.65 16.99 -11.80
CA TYR A 93 -13.65 15.56 -11.56
C TYR A 93 -14.47 15.19 -10.33
N LYS A 94 -15.16 14.05 -10.41
CA LYS A 94 -15.89 13.46 -9.28
C LYS A 94 -15.09 12.29 -8.73
N ILE A 95 -14.72 12.37 -7.47
CA ILE A 95 -14.07 11.28 -6.74
C ILE A 95 -15.18 10.32 -6.30
N ARG A 96 -15.08 9.05 -6.68
CA ARG A 96 -16.05 8.00 -6.33
C ARG A 96 -15.62 7.25 -5.08
N ASN A 97 -14.33 6.91 -5.01
CA ASN A 97 -13.74 6.14 -3.92
C ASN A 97 -12.39 6.74 -3.56
N ASN A 98 -12.02 6.63 -2.32
CA ASN A 98 -10.78 7.20 -1.77
C ASN A 98 -10.13 6.20 -0.83
N PHE A 99 -9.03 5.59 -1.26
CA PHE A 99 -8.35 4.53 -0.53
C PHE A 99 -6.90 4.89 -0.20
N MET A 100 -6.45 4.48 0.99
CA MET A 100 -5.03 4.38 1.31
C MET A 100 -4.55 2.97 0.95
N VAL A 101 -3.50 2.85 0.15
CA VAL A 101 -2.86 1.56 -0.16
C VAL A 101 -1.57 1.46 0.65
N TRP A 102 -1.42 0.38 1.41
CA TRP A 102 -0.33 0.18 2.35
C TRP A 102 0.44 -1.10 2.06
N LEU A 103 1.68 -0.94 1.57
CA LEU A 103 2.67 -2.01 1.46
C LEU A 103 3.88 -1.61 2.30
N GLN A 104 3.95 -2.10 3.51
CA GLN A 104 5.00 -1.82 4.48
C GLN A 104 4.85 -2.81 5.66
N GLY A 105 5.92 -3.11 6.35
CA GLY A 105 5.98 -4.02 7.50
C GLY A 105 7.35 -4.67 7.63
N GLU A 106 8.16 -4.61 6.58
CA GLU A 106 9.47 -5.27 6.53
C GLU A 106 10.42 -4.70 7.58
N ARG A 107 10.41 -3.38 7.76
CA ARG A 107 11.24 -2.73 8.80
C ARG A 107 10.76 -3.11 10.19
N ASP A 108 9.46 -3.12 10.43
CA ASP A 108 8.87 -3.50 11.72
C ASP A 108 9.19 -4.97 12.04
N ALA A 109 9.04 -5.88 11.07
CA ALA A 109 9.42 -7.28 11.20
C ALA A 109 10.91 -7.43 11.56
N SER A 110 11.80 -6.75 10.84
CA SER A 110 13.24 -6.85 11.03
C SER A 110 13.72 -6.25 12.36
N THR A 111 12.98 -5.36 12.97
CA THR A 111 13.31 -4.74 14.27
C THR A 111 12.53 -5.33 15.43
N GLY A 112 11.66 -6.31 15.20
CA GLY A 112 10.94 -7.02 16.24
C GLY A 112 9.83 -6.19 16.90
N VAL A 113 9.16 -5.32 16.11
CA VAL A 113 7.98 -4.58 16.60
C VAL A 113 6.89 -5.57 16.97
N THR A 114 6.22 -5.34 18.11
CA THR A 114 5.18 -6.25 18.60
C THR A 114 3.87 -6.12 17.78
N PRO A 115 3.00 -7.15 17.78
CA PRO A 115 1.69 -7.08 17.14
C PRO A 115 0.86 -5.90 17.62
N GLU A 116 0.86 -5.65 18.92
CA GLU A 116 0.09 -4.58 19.57
C GLU A 116 0.58 -3.21 19.11
N GLU A 117 1.90 -3.02 19.07
CA GLU A 117 2.52 -1.77 18.63
C GLU A 117 2.26 -1.51 17.15
N TYR A 118 2.52 -2.49 16.28
CA TYR A 118 2.25 -2.38 14.84
C TYR A 118 0.77 -2.05 14.58
N SER A 119 -0.13 -2.80 15.20
CA SER A 119 -1.58 -2.63 15.05
C SER A 119 -2.04 -1.25 15.55
N SER A 120 -1.55 -0.82 16.73
CA SER A 120 -1.87 0.49 17.31
C SER A 120 -1.41 1.64 16.41
N ASN A 121 -0.16 1.54 15.91
CA ASN A 121 0.44 2.54 15.05
C ASN A 121 -0.34 2.66 13.74
N LEU A 122 -0.59 1.54 13.05
CA LEU A 122 -1.27 1.56 11.75
C LEU A 122 -2.73 2.06 11.88
N LYS A 123 -3.44 1.69 12.94
CA LYS A 123 -4.77 2.25 13.25
C LYS A 123 -4.74 3.76 13.48
N SER A 124 -3.72 4.26 14.18
CA SER A 124 -3.55 5.70 14.42
C SER A 124 -3.25 6.48 13.14
N ILE A 125 -2.40 5.92 12.28
CA ILE A 125 -2.10 6.46 10.94
C ILE A 125 -3.38 6.53 10.10
N LEU A 126 -4.09 5.41 9.98
CA LEU A 126 -5.32 5.34 9.18
C LEU A 126 -6.40 6.29 9.70
N ARG A 127 -6.64 6.33 11.00
CA ARG A 127 -7.61 7.26 11.60
C ARG A 127 -7.28 8.71 11.29
N THR A 128 -5.99 9.06 11.30
CA THR A 128 -5.54 10.41 10.95
C THR A 128 -5.78 10.69 9.46
N MET A 129 -5.49 9.75 8.58
CA MET A 129 -5.80 9.87 7.15
C MET A 129 -7.31 10.04 6.92
N ILE A 130 -8.16 9.21 7.53
CA ILE A 130 -9.62 9.32 7.44
C ILE A 130 -10.09 10.73 7.84
N ASN A 131 -9.63 11.22 8.99
CA ASN A 131 -10.07 12.50 9.54
C ASN A 131 -9.64 13.71 8.71
N HIS A 132 -8.53 13.60 7.99
CA HIS A 132 -7.94 14.74 7.28
C HIS A 132 -8.12 14.70 5.75
N THR A 133 -8.40 13.53 5.19
CA THR A 133 -8.40 13.34 3.72
C THR A 133 -9.66 12.64 3.20
N GLY A 134 -10.56 12.21 4.07
CA GLY A 134 -11.74 11.45 3.65
C GLY A 134 -11.42 10.06 3.06
N VAL A 135 -10.24 9.51 3.31
CA VAL A 135 -9.93 8.11 2.99
C VAL A 135 -10.97 7.20 3.64
N GLU A 136 -11.54 6.30 2.87
CA GLU A 136 -12.61 5.41 3.32
C GLU A 136 -12.06 4.18 4.02
N LYS A 137 -11.02 3.58 3.45
CA LYS A 137 -10.38 2.36 3.95
C LYS A 137 -8.88 2.33 3.61
N CYS A 138 -8.16 1.50 4.36
CA CYS A 138 -6.80 1.10 4.04
C CYS A 138 -6.79 -0.28 3.38
N VAL A 139 -6.24 -0.36 2.19
CA VAL A 139 -6.01 -1.61 1.46
C VAL A 139 -4.61 -2.10 1.80
N ILE A 140 -4.52 -3.16 2.58
CA ILE A 140 -3.24 -3.77 2.97
C ILE A 140 -2.79 -4.73 1.87
N ILE A 141 -1.58 -4.49 1.37
CA ILE A 141 -0.81 -5.48 0.63
C ILE A 141 0.11 -6.11 1.65
N ARG A 142 -0.20 -7.35 2.04
CA ARG A 142 0.51 -8.03 3.10
C ARG A 142 1.96 -8.31 2.70
N ILE A 143 2.91 -8.06 3.60
CA ILE A 143 4.33 -8.37 3.34
C ILE A 143 4.56 -9.87 3.17
N GLY A 144 5.67 -10.20 2.50
CA GLY A 144 6.16 -11.57 2.33
C GLY A 144 7.35 -11.88 3.24
N LYS A 145 8.01 -12.99 2.92
CA LYS A 145 9.22 -13.46 3.57
C LYS A 145 10.46 -12.74 3.02
N PHE A 146 11.57 -12.81 3.74
CA PHE A 146 12.87 -12.24 3.34
C PHE A 146 13.83 -13.33 2.89
N VAL A 147 14.59 -13.05 1.83
CA VAL A 147 15.63 -13.96 1.37
C VAL A 147 16.81 -13.94 2.35
N GLY A 148 17.26 -15.12 2.79
CA GLY A 148 18.42 -15.25 3.66
C GLY A 148 18.17 -15.01 5.15
N TYR A 149 16.90 -14.84 5.55
CA TYR A 149 16.50 -14.74 6.96
C TYR A 149 15.69 -15.97 7.39
N SER A 150 15.47 -16.12 8.69
CA SER A 150 14.52 -17.13 9.18
C SER A 150 13.15 -16.87 8.55
N PRO A 151 12.48 -17.89 8.01
CA PRO A 151 11.14 -17.73 7.46
C PRO A 151 10.13 -17.14 8.45
N THR A 152 10.38 -17.28 9.75
CA THR A 152 9.49 -16.82 10.83
C THR A 152 9.66 -15.36 11.22
N ILE A 153 10.69 -14.66 10.70
CA ILE A 153 10.92 -13.26 11.09
C ILE A 153 9.78 -12.34 10.70
N CYS A 154 9.07 -12.68 9.63
CA CYS A 154 7.93 -11.91 9.11
C CYS A 154 6.59 -12.36 9.68
N ASP A 155 6.51 -13.55 10.28
CA ASP A 155 5.24 -14.20 10.68
C ASP A 155 4.40 -13.30 11.59
N THR A 156 5.03 -12.65 12.56
CA THR A 156 4.36 -11.73 13.48
C THR A 156 3.64 -10.60 12.75
N ILE A 157 4.31 -9.94 11.81
CA ILE A 157 3.70 -8.82 11.06
C ILE A 157 2.71 -9.34 10.02
N ILE A 158 3.00 -10.45 9.35
CA ILE A 158 2.06 -11.10 8.41
C ILE A 158 0.74 -11.44 9.13
N GLN A 159 0.82 -12.06 10.31
CA GLN A 159 -0.34 -12.40 11.11
C GLN A 159 -1.07 -11.14 11.57
N THR A 160 -0.36 -10.13 12.08
CA THR A 160 -0.97 -8.87 12.54
C THR A 160 -1.69 -8.14 11.41
N GLN A 161 -1.12 -8.10 10.20
CA GLN A 161 -1.78 -7.53 9.03
C GLN A 161 -3.05 -8.29 8.66
N THR A 162 -3.02 -9.62 8.75
CA THR A 162 -4.19 -10.47 8.52
C THR A 162 -5.28 -10.19 9.56
N GLU A 163 -4.94 -10.19 10.84
CA GLU A 163 -5.87 -9.92 11.95
C GLU A 163 -6.48 -8.52 11.88
N LEU A 164 -5.71 -7.50 11.48
CA LEU A 164 -6.24 -6.15 11.24
C LEU A 164 -7.37 -6.17 10.20
N CYS A 165 -7.16 -6.85 9.09
CA CYS A 165 -8.17 -6.97 8.04
C CYS A 165 -9.39 -7.81 8.47
N GLN A 166 -9.22 -8.73 9.41
CA GLN A 166 -10.30 -9.56 9.94
C GLN A 166 -11.08 -8.91 11.09
N THR A 167 -10.51 -7.92 11.78
CA THR A 167 -11.11 -7.38 13.02
C THR A 167 -11.56 -5.92 12.91
N TYR A 168 -11.04 -5.18 11.93
CA TYR A 168 -11.34 -3.77 11.76
C TYR A 168 -11.85 -3.49 10.35
N LYS A 169 -13.10 -3.12 10.25
CA LYS A 169 -13.80 -2.85 8.98
C LYS A 169 -13.15 -1.76 8.10
N GLU A 170 -12.27 -0.95 8.67
CA GLU A 170 -11.53 0.09 7.94
C GLU A 170 -10.33 -0.46 7.15
N PHE A 171 -9.96 -1.73 7.37
CA PHE A 171 -8.92 -2.41 6.61
C PHE A 171 -9.50 -3.45 5.66
N ILE A 172 -8.88 -3.58 4.49
CA ILE A 172 -9.18 -4.62 3.49
C ILE A 172 -7.87 -5.31 3.16
N LEU A 173 -7.84 -6.64 3.12
CA LEU A 173 -6.71 -7.36 2.56
C LEU A 173 -6.78 -7.28 1.02
N GLY A 174 -5.84 -6.54 0.43
CA GLY A 174 -5.75 -6.37 -1.01
C GLY A 174 -5.01 -7.52 -1.70
N SER A 175 -3.94 -8.02 -1.07
CA SER A 175 -3.20 -9.20 -1.56
C SER A 175 -2.46 -9.90 -0.43
N ALA A 176 -2.37 -11.22 -0.53
CA ALA A 176 -1.58 -12.09 0.34
C ALA A 176 -0.38 -12.74 -0.39
N LEU A 177 -0.24 -12.53 -1.70
CA LEU A 177 0.63 -13.33 -2.58
C LEU A 177 2.12 -13.19 -2.27
N ALA A 178 2.56 -12.06 -1.71
CA ALA A 178 3.98 -11.83 -1.41
C ALA A 178 4.60 -12.91 -0.49
N ALA A 179 3.79 -13.60 0.30
CA ALA A 179 4.25 -14.67 1.17
C ALA A 179 4.84 -15.89 0.42
N GLY A 180 4.47 -16.08 -0.86
CA GLY A 180 5.03 -17.13 -1.73
C GLY A 180 6.21 -16.71 -2.58
N PHE A 181 6.58 -15.43 -2.61
CA PHE A 181 7.51 -14.89 -3.61
C PHE A 181 8.96 -15.35 -3.47
N VAL A 182 9.37 -15.80 -2.30
CA VAL A 182 10.70 -16.41 -2.13
C VAL A 182 10.74 -17.75 -2.87
N GLU A 183 9.73 -18.56 -2.69
CA GLU A 183 9.58 -19.88 -3.31
C GLU A 183 9.37 -19.78 -4.82
N ASP A 184 8.69 -18.74 -5.28
CA ASP A 184 8.39 -18.47 -6.70
C ASP A 184 9.52 -17.75 -7.44
N ASN A 185 10.66 -17.46 -6.78
CA ASN A 185 11.80 -16.73 -7.34
C ASN A 185 11.45 -15.31 -7.82
N LEU A 186 10.51 -14.66 -7.16
CA LEU A 186 10.05 -13.29 -7.48
C LEU A 186 10.74 -12.21 -6.64
N MET A 187 11.76 -12.59 -5.87
CA MET A 187 12.59 -11.64 -5.13
C MET A 187 13.76 -11.15 -5.97
N ARG A 188 13.97 -9.83 -6.00
CA ARG A 188 15.14 -9.20 -6.63
C ARG A 188 16.37 -9.21 -5.72
N ASP A 189 16.12 -8.97 -4.45
CA ASP A 189 17.12 -8.96 -3.39
C ASP A 189 16.47 -9.44 -2.09
N THR A 190 17.12 -9.25 -0.95
CA THR A 190 16.60 -9.69 0.35
C THR A 190 15.21 -9.17 0.67
N TRP A 191 14.87 -7.94 0.24
CA TRP A 191 13.70 -7.20 0.71
C TRP A 191 12.71 -6.83 -0.39
N HIS A 192 13.18 -6.77 -1.64
CA HIS A 192 12.41 -6.21 -2.74
C HIS A 192 12.05 -7.26 -3.76
N TYR A 193 10.89 -7.11 -4.34
CA TYR A 193 10.38 -7.98 -5.39
C TYR A 193 10.99 -7.63 -6.77
N THR A 194 10.98 -8.58 -7.68
CA THR A 194 11.21 -8.31 -9.11
C THR A 194 10.09 -7.44 -9.66
N GLN A 195 10.25 -6.86 -10.86
CA GLN A 195 9.14 -6.13 -11.50
C GLN A 195 7.96 -7.08 -11.78
N GLU A 196 8.23 -8.34 -12.13
CA GLU A 196 7.21 -9.37 -12.30
C GLU A 196 6.43 -9.59 -10.99
N GLY A 197 7.11 -9.73 -9.86
CA GLY A 197 6.46 -9.83 -8.53
C GLY A 197 5.61 -8.59 -8.22
N TYR A 198 6.11 -7.39 -8.50
CA TYR A 198 5.31 -6.17 -8.33
C TYR A 198 4.09 -6.14 -9.26
N ASN A 199 4.20 -6.60 -10.50
CA ASN A 199 3.07 -6.66 -11.42
C ASN A 199 2.00 -7.65 -10.94
N ILE A 200 2.41 -8.83 -10.48
CA ILE A 200 1.50 -9.83 -9.89
C ILE A 200 0.76 -9.26 -8.69
N LEU A 201 1.47 -8.62 -7.75
CA LEU A 201 0.84 -7.96 -6.60
C LEU A 201 -0.13 -6.85 -7.03
N GLY A 202 0.28 -6.04 -7.99
CA GLY A 202 -0.54 -4.94 -8.48
C GLY A 202 -1.83 -5.44 -9.11
N GLU A 203 -1.73 -6.44 -9.98
CA GLU A 203 -2.89 -7.05 -10.63
C GLU A 203 -3.85 -7.65 -9.59
N ASP A 204 -3.35 -8.44 -8.64
CA ASP A 204 -4.14 -9.06 -7.60
C ASP A 204 -4.87 -8.03 -6.73
N VAL A 205 -4.19 -6.99 -6.28
CA VAL A 205 -4.81 -5.88 -5.53
C VAL A 205 -5.86 -5.15 -6.36
N GLY A 206 -5.57 -4.92 -7.64
CA GLY A 206 -6.51 -4.27 -8.56
C GLY A 206 -7.81 -5.05 -8.72
N ILE A 207 -7.70 -6.37 -8.90
CA ILE A 207 -8.84 -7.29 -9.01
C ILE A 207 -9.63 -7.32 -7.70
N ASN A 208 -8.98 -7.52 -6.57
CA ASN A 208 -9.61 -7.64 -5.27
C ASN A 208 -10.32 -6.34 -4.84
N LEU A 209 -9.69 -5.18 -5.07
CA LEU A 209 -10.32 -3.89 -4.77
C LEU A 209 -11.47 -3.58 -5.72
N ALA A 210 -11.36 -3.94 -7.00
CA ALA A 210 -12.46 -3.81 -7.95
C ALA A 210 -13.64 -4.69 -7.55
N PHE A 211 -13.38 -5.92 -7.10
CA PHE A 211 -14.41 -6.80 -6.56
C PHE A 211 -15.14 -6.15 -5.37
N TYR A 212 -14.37 -5.61 -4.41
CA TYR A 212 -14.94 -4.91 -3.26
C TYR A 212 -15.83 -3.74 -3.67
N VAL A 213 -15.33 -2.87 -4.57
CA VAL A 213 -16.08 -1.68 -5.01
C VAL A 213 -17.37 -2.03 -5.74
N ASN A 214 -17.33 -3.08 -6.55
CA ASN A 214 -18.49 -3.50 -7.35
C ASN A 214 -19.54 -4.26 -6.52
N ASN A 215 -19.13 -4.98 -5.47
CA ASN A 215 -20.02 -5.88 -4.73
C ASN A 215 -20.28 -5.45 -3.29
N HIS A 216 -19.48 -4.53 -2.74
CA HIS A 216 -19.47 -4.15 -1.32
C HIS A 216 -19.24 -5.32 -0.36
N ILE A 217 -18.51 -6.33 -0.83
CA ILE A 217 -18.12 -7.53 -0.10
C ILE A 217 -16.60 -7.60 -0.16
N GLU A 218 -15.96 -7.83 0.98
CA GLU A 218 -14.50 -8.00 1.03
C GLU A 218 -14.09 -9.29 0.30
N PRO A 219 -12.98 -9.25 -0.47
CA PRO A 219 -12.54 -10.41 -1.22
C PRO A 219 -12.02 -11.52 -0.30
N TYR A 220 -12.26 -12.75 -0.66
CA TYR A 220 -11.53 -13.91 -0.15
C TYR A 220 -10.48 -14.32 -1.19
N MET A 221 -9.34 -14.81 -0.73
CA MET A 221 -8.21 -15.10 -1.62
C MET A 221 -7.36 -16.26 -1.10
N TYR A 222 -6.59 -16.87 -1.99
CA TYR A 222 -5.58 -17.85 -1.58
C TYR A 222 -4.48 -17.16 -0.78
N ASP A 223 -4.10 -17.74 0.34
CA ASP A 223 -3.01 -17.29 1.21
C ASP A 223 -1.84 -18.28 1.16
N PRO A 224 -0.74 -17.93 0.45
CA PRO A 224 0.45 -18.79 0.39
C PRO A 224 1.14 -19.01 1.75
N HIS A 225 0.93 -18.11 2.72
CA HIS A 225 1.52 -18.25 4.05
C HIS A 225 0.92 -19.42 4.83
N THR A 226 -0.39 -19.59 4.73
CA THR A 226 -1.14 -20.67 5.42
C THR A 226 -1.43 -21.86 4.53
N GLY A 227 -1.28 -21.73 3.21
CA GLY A 227 -1.69 -22.74 2.23
C GLY A 227 -3.21 -22.93 2.14
N SER A 228 -3.98 -21.96 2.60
CA SER A 228 -5.45 -22.03 2.68
C SER A 228 -6.11 -20.77 2.11
N THR A 229 -7.43 -20.71 2.13
CA THR A 229 -8.17 -19.51 1.74
C THR A 229 -8.27 -18.55 2.93
N TYR A 230 -7.92 -17.29 2.71
CA TYR A 230 -8.27 -16.18 3.59
C TYR A 230 -9.75 -15.84 3.43
N PHE A 231 -10.45 -15.74 4.53
CA PHE A 231 -11.83 -15.26 4.60
C PHE A 231 -11.88 -14.00 5.43
N PRO A 232 -12.44 -12.91 4.92
CA PRO A 232 -12.81 -11.75 5.73
C PRO A 232 -13.94 -12.11 6.71
N ILE A 233 -14.13 -11.30 7.75
CA ILE A 233 -15.20 -11.49 8.75
C ILE A 233 -16.45 -10.69 8.35
#